data_cd58bcd1f55e899d5767383c3cbb2ac7
#
_entry.id   cd58bcd1f55e899d5767383c3cbb2ac7
#
_cell.length_a   1.000
_cell.length_b   1.000
_cell.length_c   1.000
_cell.angle_alpha   90.00
_cell.angle_beta   90.00
_cell.angle_gamma   90.00
#
_symmetry.space_group_name_H-M   'P 1'
#
loop_
_entity.id
_entity.type
_entity.pdbx_description
1 polymer ?
#
loop_
_entity_poly.entity_id
_entity_poly.type
_entity_poly.pdbx_seq_one_letter_code
_entity_poly.pdbx_strand_id
1 'polypeptide(L)'
;NYIFYYDGGLDLISPAIAVPSSPYLPLEISFEPITSTEYNDVLVTYRIRNSAYRAFFTVENHTPARYFEWPIFDELGTPRAKAFSFAYIATAMNPRKNIQVYQANISLADTTTNFNVAKPILTKESKVLYEFFYLPAQQKYVTKKNTP
;
A
#
# COMPACT_ATOMS: atom_id res chain seq x y z
N ASN A 1 -3.30 -16.39 0.80
CA ASN A 1 -2.55 -16.14 -0.45
C ASN A 1 -1.07 -15.91 -0.15
N TYR A 2 -0.21 -16.21 -1.15
CA TYR A 2 1.23 -16.05 -1.06
C TYR A 2 1.74 -15.42 -2.34
N ILE A 3 2.80 -14.63 -2.22
CA ILE A 3 3.57 -14.12 -3.35
C ILE A 3 5.00 -14.64 -3.28
N PHE A 4 5.62 -14.79 -4.45
CA PHE A 4 7.01 -15.19 -4.61
C PHE A 4 7.69 -14.22 -5.57
N TYR A 5 8.95 -13.97 -5.35
CA TYR A 5 9.80 -13.28 -6.30
C TYR A 5 10.70 -14.32 -7.01
N TYR A 6 10.73 -14.28 -8.32
CA TYR A 6 11.62 -15.08 -9.13
C TYR A 6 12.66 -14.18 -9.80
N ASP A 7 13.91 -14.44 -9.53
CA ASP A 7 15.05 -13.80 -10.20
C ASP A 7 15.50 -14.68 -11.38
N GLY A 8 15.09 -14.29 -12.59
CA GLY A 8 15.41 -15.04 -13.81
C GLY A 8 16.90 -15.00 -14.19
N GLY A 9 17.65 -14.00 -13.70
CA GLY A 9 19.09 -13.91 -13.94
C GLY A 9 19.91 -14.89 -13.12
N LEU A 10 19.41 -15.25 -11.93
CA LEU A 10 20.05 -16.19 -11.01
C LEU A 10 19.34 -17.53 -10.91
N ASP A 11 18.21 -17.68 -11.58
CA ASP A 11 17.33 -18.86 -11.47
C ASP A 11 16.98 -19.20 -10.01
N LEU A 12 16.65 -18.15 -9.24
CA LEU A 12 16.31 -18.27 -7.83
C LEU A 12 14.89 -17.79 -7.56
N ILE A 13 14.22 -18.49 -6.67
CA ILE A 13 12.91 -18.11 -6.14
C ILE A 13 13.03 -17.71 -4.67
N SER A 14 12.39 -16.61 -4.28
CA SER A 14 12.37 -16.16 -2.89
C SER A 14 11.54 -17.10 -2.02
N PRO A 15 11.72 -17.08 -0.68
CA PRO A 15 10.74 -17.62 0.23
C PRO A 15 9.34 -17.05 -0.03
N ALA A 16 8.31 -17.85 0.31
CA ALA A 16 6.93 -17.42 0.21
C ALA A 16 6.65 -16.25 1.16
N ILE A 17 5.97 -15.22 0.66
CA ILE A 17 5.51 -14.09 1.45
C ILE A 17 4.02 -14.24 1.64
N ALA A 18 3.57 -14.41 2.89
CA ALA A 18 2.16 -14.51 3.20
C ALA A 18 1.47 -13.15 3.02
N VAL A 19 0.35 -13.15 2.32
CA VAL A 19 -0.55 -12.01 2.19
C VAL A 19 -1.86 -12.39 2.88
N PRO A 20 -2.27 -11.68 3.95
CA PRO A 20 -3.42 -12.06 4.77
C PRO A 20 -4.75 -11.65 4.11
N SER A 21 -4.89 -11.95 2.84
CA SER A 21 -6.08 -11.61 2.06
C SER A 21 -7.18 -12.65 2.21
N SER A 22 -8.42 -12.23 2.02
CA SER A 22 -9.55 -13.15 1.84
C SER A 22 -9.27 -14.09 0.65
N PRO A 23 -9.47 -15.41 0.79
CA PRO A 23 -9.00 -16.39 -0.19
C PRO A 23 -9.69 -16.29 -1.56
N TYR A 24 -10.88 -15.71 -1.61
CA TYR A 24 -11.70 -15.61 -2.83
C TYR A 24 -11.55 -14.28 -3.57
N LEU A 25 -10.73 -13.36 -3.05
CA LEU A 25 -10.51 -12.06 -3.68
C LEU A 25 -9.12 -12.02 -4.32
N PRO A 26 -9.02 -11.47 -5.54
CA PRO A 26 -7.74 -11.37 -6.22
C PRO A 26 -6.80 -10.39 -5.51
N LEU A 27 -5.50 -10.64 -5.61
CA LEU A 27 -4.48 -9.65 -5.32
C LEU A 27 -4.32 -8.73 -6.53
N GLU A 28 -4.14 -7.44 -6.29
CA GLU A 28 -3.75 -6.49 -7.33
C GLU A 28 -2.27 -6.12 -7.12
N ILE A 29 -1.49 -6.23 -8.18
CA ILE A 29 -0.06 -5.93 -8.14
C ILE A 29 0.19 -4.74 -9.07
N SER A 30 0.90 -3.74 -8.56
CA SER A 30 1.38 -2.59 -9.33
C SER A 30 2.83 -2.29 -9.00
N PHE A 31 3.45 -1.43 -9.81
CA PHE A 31 4.86 -1.11 -9.70
C PHE A 31 5.03 0.41 -9.71
N GLU A 32 5.79 0.93 -8.75
CA GLU A 32 6.05 2.35 -8.58
C GLU A 32 7.49 2.61 -8.12
N PRO A 33 8.20 3.61 -8.66
CA PRO A 33 9.55 3.95 -8.24
C PRO A 33 9.52 4.81 -6.96
N ILE A 34 9.43 4.20 -5.79
CA ILE A 34 9.32 4.87 -4.49
C ILE A 34 10.66 4.94 -3.78
N THR A 35 11.32 3.80 -3.59
CA THR A 35 12.59 3.72 -2.85
C THR A 35 13.81 3.96 -3.73
N SER A 36 13.65 3.97 -5.03
CA SER A 36 14.71 4.20 -6.02
C SER A 36 14.17 4.94 -7.23
N THR A 37 15.03 5.64 -7.96
CA THR A 37 14.75 6.18 -9.28
C THR A 37 15.05 5.18 -10.40
N GLU A 38 15.78 4.10 -10.11
CA GLU A 38 16.24 3.11 -11.08
C GLU A 38 15.38 1.85 -11.10
N TYR A 39 14.71 1.54 -10.00
CA TYR A 39 13.89 0.33 -9.85
C TYR A 39 12.49 0.68 -9.40
N ASN A 40 11.55 -0.15 -9.80
CA ASN A 40 10.19 -0.11 -9.26
C ASN A 40 10.08 -0.96 -8.02
N ASP A 41 9.39 -0.43 -7.02
CA ASP A 41 8.91 -1.21 -5.89
C ASP A 41 7.63 -1.96 -6.28
N VAL A 42 7.34 -3.02 -5.56
CA VAL A 42 6.15 -3.84 -5.77
C VAL A 42 5.08 -3.44 -4.75
N LEU A 43 3.92 -3.04 -5.25
CA LEU A 43 2.77 -2.69 -4.44
C LEU A 43 1.72 -3.79 -4.57
N VAL A 44 1.34 -4.37 -3.44
CA VAL A 44 0.34 -5.43 -3.38
C VAL A 44 -0.89 -4.92 -2.67
N THR A 45 -2.00 -4.82 -3.41
CA THR A 45 -3.31 -4.49 -2.85
C THR A 45 -4.07 -5.77 -2.56
N TYR A 46 -4.58 -5.90 -1.36
CA TYR A 46 -5.32 -7.07 -0.91
C TYR A 46 -6.49 -6.68 -0.01
N ARG A 47 -7.42 -7.59 0.19
CA ARG A 47 -8.62 -7.37 1.00
C ARG A 47 -8.77 -8.41 2.10
N ILE A 48 -9.25 -7.94 3.23
CA ILE A 48 -9.78 -8.76 4.32
C ILE A 48 -11.20 -8.27 4.57
N ARG A 49 -12.19 -9.05 4.15
CA ARG A 49 -13.62 -8.69 4.27
C ARG A 49 -13.89 -7.30 3.65
N ASN A 50 -14.47 -6.38 4.42
CA ASN A 50 -14.83 -5.03 4.00
C ASN A 50 -13.72 -3.98 4.18
N SER A 51 -12.47 -4.43 4.31
CA SER A 51 -11.29 -3.57 4.40
C SER A 51 -10.25 -3.95 3.34
N ALA A 52 -9.58 -2.97 2.75
CA ALA A 52 -8.51 -3.17 1.78
C ALA A 52 -7.23 -2.47 2.20
N TYR A 53 -6.11 -3.11 1.91
CA TYR A 53 -4.77 -2.67 2.31
C TYR A 53 -3.83 -2.65 1.11
N ARG A 54 -2.83 -1.79 1.18
CA ARG A 54 -1.71 -1.79 0.25
C ARG A 54 -0.41 -1.99 1.00
N ALA A 55 0.29 -3.07 0.66
CA ALA A 55 1.61 -3.38 1.16
C ALA A 55 2.67 -3.01 0.10
N PHE A 56 3.76 -2.43 0.55
CA PHE A 56 4.85 -1.91 -0.27
C PHE A 56 6.09 -2.74 0.00
N PHE A 57 6.65 -3.31 -1.07
CA PHE A 57 7.84 -4.15 -1.01
C PHE A 57 8.95 -3.57 -1.89
N THR A 58 10.16 -3.54 -1.36
CA THR A 58 11.38 -3.41 -2.17
C THR A 58 12.04 -4.77 -2.29
N VAL A 59 12.78 -4.99 -3.38
CA VAL A 59 13.55 -6.23 -3.56
C VAL A 59 15.00 -5.94 -3.21
N GLU A 60 15.44 -6.44 -2.07
CA GLU A 60 16.81 -6.36 -1.61
C GLU A 60 17.41 -7.76 -1.52
N ASN A 61 18.62 -7.95 -2.09
CA ASN A 61 19.29 -9.23 -2.10
C ASN A 61 18.40 -10.40 -2.59
N HIS A 62 17.69 -10.19 -3.70
CA HIS A 62 16.77 -11.16 -4.32
C HIS A 62 15.59 -11.59 -3.44
N THR A 63 15.32 -10.85 -2.36
CA THR A 63 14.23 -11.14 -1.42
C THR A 63 13.38 -9.89 -1.25
N PRO A 64 12.05 -9.96 -1.48
CA PRO A 64 11.14 -8.85 -1.20
C PRO A 64 11.08 -8.56 0.30
N ALA A 65 11.23 -7.30 0.65
CA ALA A 65 11.13 -6.80 2.02
C ALA A 65 9.99 -5.78 2.11
N ARG A 66 9.01 -6.04 2.97
CA ARG A 66 7.92 -5.10 3.21
C ARG A 66 8.43 -3.94 4.07
N TYR A 67 8.31 -2.72 3.54
CA TYR A 67 8.77 -1.52 4.23
C TYR A 67 7.64 -0.57 4.64
N PHE A 68 6.42 -0.75 4.10
CA PHE A 68 5.25 0.06 4.43
C PHE A 68 3.96 -0.70 4.16
N GLU A 69 2.91 -0.42 4.93
CA GLU A 69 1.56 -0.91 4.69
C GLU A 69 0.55 0.07 5.27
N TRP A 70 -0.54 0.32 4.53
CA TRP A 70 -1.61 1.21 4.95
C TRP A 70 -2.95 0.77 4.38
N PRO A 71 -4.08 0.99 5.08
CA PRO A 71 -5.39 0.75 4.51
C PRO A 71 -5.67 1.69 3.33
N ILE A 72 -6.32 1.18 2.30
CA ILE A 72 -6.92 1.97 1.21
C ILE A 72 -8.32 2.40 1.63
N PHE A 73 -9.06 1.49 2.20
CA PHE A 73 -10.29 1.75 2.92
C PHE A 73 -10.47 0.72 4.04
N ASP A 74 -11.19 1.11 5.06
CA ASP A 74 -11.44 0.29 6.22
C ASP A 74 -12.90 0.38 6.63
N GLU A 75 -13.45 -0.73 7.16
CA GLU A 75 -14.82 -0.84 7.66
C GLU A 75 -15.91 -0.38 6.66
N LEU A 76 -15.73 -0.68 5.36
CA LEU A 76 -16.67 -0.30 4.31
C LEU A 76 -18.10 -0.74 4.65
N GLY A 77 -19.07 0.18 4.47
CA GLY A 77 -20.48 -0.08 4.78
C GLY A 77 -20.86 0.13 6.25
N THR A 78 -19.96 0.61 7.08
CA THR A 78 -20.23 0.98 8.48
C THR A 78 -20.15 2.48 8.68
N PRO A 79 -20.71 3.04 9.79
CA PRO A 79 -20.54 4.45 10.13
C PRO A 79 -19.10 4.89 10.41
N ARG A 80 -18.20 3.93 10.64
CA ARG A 80 -16.78 4.17 10.89
C ARG A 80 -15.91 4.03 9.65
N ALA A 81 -16.52 3.83 8.48
CA ALA A 81 -15.80 3.66 7.23
C ALA A 81 -14.84 4.83 6.98
N LYS A 82 -13.60 4.50 6.63
CA LYS A 82 -12.54 5.45 6.29
C LYS A 82 -11.90 5.04 4.98
N ALA A 83 -11.44 6.01 4.21
CA ALA A 83 -10.66 5.74 3.01
C ALA A 83 -9.48 6.70 2.90
N PHE A 84 -8.46 6.23 2.18
CA PHE A 84 -7.21 6.92 2.03
C PHE A 84 -6.74 6.87 0.57
N SER A 85 -5.96 7.88 0.22
CA SER A 85 -5.27 7.96 -1.07
C SER A 85 -3.80 8.29 -0.82
N PHE A 86 -2.92 7.90 -1.74
CA PHE A 86 -1.48 8.05 -1.58
C PHE A 86 -0.91 8.97 -2.63
N ALA A 87 0.12 9.73 -2.26
CA ALA A 87 1.00 10.41 -3.19
C ALA A 87 2.46 10.15 -2.80
N TYR A 88 3.31 10.02 -3.80
CA TYR A 88 4.73 9.74 -3.63
C TYR A 88 5.51 10.98 -4.06
N ILE A 89 6.13 11.64 -3.08
CA ILE A 89 6.71 12.97 -3.25
C ILE A 89 8.23 12.87 -3.29
N ALA A 90 8.82 13.25 -4.42
CA ALA A 90 10.27 13.36 -4.55
C ALA A 90 10.80 14.50 -3.68
N THR A 91 11.95 14.27 -3.06
CA THR A 91 12.69 15.30 -2.31
C THR A 91 14.06 15.54 -2.92
N ALA A 92 14.57 16.76 -2.82
CA ALA A 92 15.85 17.12 -3.42
C ALA A 92 17.06 16.41 -2.79
N MET A 93 16.92 15.93 -1.56
CA MET A 93 18.04 15.42 -0.74
C MET A 93 18.00 13.89 -0.54
N ASN A 94 16.97 13.21 -1.00
CA ASN A 94 16.81 11.77 -0.78
C ASN A 94 16.24 11.12 -2.05
N PRO A 95 16.89 10.06 -2.59
CA PRO A 95 16.37 9.32 -3.73
C PRO A 95 15.05 8.59 -3.41
N ARG A 96 14.77 8.37 -2.12
CA ARG A 96 13.52 7.75 -1.67
C ARG A 96 12.44 8.80 -1.52
N LYS A 97 11.29 8.56 -2.14
CA LYS A 97 10.15 9.47 -2.06
C LYS A 97 9.49 9.41 -0.68
N ASN A 98 8.97 10.54 -0.23
CA ASN A 98 8.05 10.55 0.91
C ASN A 98 6.69 10.01 0.47
N ILE A 99 6.00 9.35 1.40
CA ILE A 99 4.64 8.85 1.20
C ILE A 99 3.68 9.76 1.95
N GLN A 100 2.83 10.46 1.22
CA GLN A 100 1.75 11.25 1.80
C GLN A 100 0.46 10.45 1.74
N VAL A 101 -0.22 10.36 2.88
CA VAL A 101 -1.52 9.73 3.03
C VAL A 101 -2.58 10.81 3.15
N TYR A 102 -3.51 10.83 2.21
CA TYR A 102 -4.62 11.76 2.16
C TYR A 102 -5.90 11.07 2.62
N GLN A 103 -6.80 11.87 3.17
CA GLN A 103 -8.19 11.42 3.33
C GLN A 103 -8.82 11.26 1.95
N ALA A 104 -9.69 10.27 1.81
CA ALA A 104 -10.50 10.08 0.63
C ALA A 104 -11.98 9.89 1.00
N ASN A 105 -12.86 10.37 0.13
CA ASN A 105 -14.29 10.13 0.21
C ASN A 105 -14.62 8.79 -0.46
N ILE A 106 -15.59 8.09 0.13
CA ILE A 106 -16.08 6.81 -0.37
C ILE A 106 -17.42 7.04 -1.08
N SER A 107 -17.54 6.56 -2.31
CA SER A 107 -18.80 6.46 -3.02
C SER A 107 -19.07 5.01 -3.40
N LEU A 108 -20.28 4.54 -3.15
CA LEU A 108 -20.75 3.20 -3.49
C LEU A 108 -22.00 3.33 -4.34
N ALA A 109 -22.26 2.32 -5.20
CA ALA A 109 -23.52 2.20 -5.90
C ALA A 109 -24.64 1.94 -4.88
N ASP A 110 -25.82 2.54 -5.11
CA ASP A 110 -26.98 2.39 -4.23
C ASP A 110 -27.48 0.93 -4.13
N THR A 111 -27.13 0.11 -5.13
CA THR A 111 -27.42 -1.33 -5.18
C THR A 111 -26.45 -2.20 -4.40
N THR A 112 -25.42 -1.60 -3.75
CA THR A 112 -24.42 -2.36 -3.02
C THR A 112 -25.04 -3.04 -1.78
N THR A 113 -24.99 -4.37 -1.75
CA THR A 113 -25.50 -5.19 -0.65
C THR A 113 -24.39 -5.98 0.05
N ASN A 114 -23.30 -6.31 -0.66
CA ASN A 114 -22.19 -7.07 -0.12
C ASN A 114 -20.90 -6.23 -0.08
N PHE A 115 -20.62 -5.65 1.07
CA PHE A 115 -19.44 -4.79 1.27
C PHE A 115 -18.11 -5.55 1.26
N ASN A 116 -18.13 -6.87 1.40
CA ASN A 116 -16.91 -7.67 1.37
C ASN A 116 -16.30 -7.80 -0.04
N VAL A 117 -17.11 -7.57 -1.08
CA VAL A 117 -16.68 -7.64 -2.49
C VAL A 117 -16.91 -6.32 -3.24
N ALA A 118 -17.58 -5.36 -2.62
CA ALA A 118 -17.88 -4.07 -3.23
C ALA A 118 -16.61 -3.32 -3.64
N LYS A 119 -16.64 -2.67 -4.79
CA LYS A 119 -15.56 -1.80 -5.30
C LYS A 119 -15.99 -0.35 -5.13
N PRO A 120 -15.55 0.34 -4.06
CA PRO A 120 -15.86 1.73 -3.87
C PRO A 120 -15.11 2.62 -4.86
N ILE A 121 -15.71 3.74 -5.22
CA ILE A 121 -15.01 4.83 -5.88
C ILE A 121 -14.43 5.72 -4.77
N LEU A 122 -13.13 5.93 -4.80
CA LEU A 122 -12.42 6.76 -3.83
C LEU A 122 -12.02 8.08 -4.48
N THR A 123 -12.42 9.18 -3.85
CA THR A 123 -12.05 10.53 -4.31
C THR A 123 -11.12 11.15 -3.28
N LYS A 124 -9.89 11.44 -3.70
CA LYS A 124 -8.87 12.07 -2.86
C LYS A 124 -9.31 13.47 -2.44
N GLU A 125 -9.22 13.77 -1.17
CA GLU A 125 -9.37 15.11 -0.61
C GLU A 125 -8.03 15.87 -0.60
N SER A 126 -8.09 17.17 -0.35
CA SER A 126 -6.88 18.01 -0.25
C SER A 126 -6.12 17.83 1.07
N LYS A 127 -6.77 17.26 2.08
CA LYS A 127 -6.20 17.12 3.43
C LYS A 127 -5.19 15.98 3.49
N VAL A 128 -3.93 16.31 3.74
CA VAL A 128 -2.89 15.37 4.12
C VAL A 128 -3.09 14.99 5.58
N LEU A 129 -3.24 13.70 5.85
CA LEU A 129 -3.38 13.17 7.21
C LEU A 129 -2.03 12.78 7.81
N TYR A 130 -1.17 12.15 7.00
CA TYR A 130 0.14 11.67 7.42
C TYR A 130 1.16 11.88 6.31
N GLU A 131 2.40 12.15 6.71
CA GLU A 131 3.54 12.13 5.83
C GLU A 131 4.61 11.20 6.42
N PHE A 132 5.02 10.23 5.62
CA PHE A 132 6.04 9.25 5.97
C PHE A 132 7.30 9.52 5.18
N PHE A 133 8.44 9.41 5.84
CA PHE A 133 9.76 9.53 5.24
C PHE A 133 10.62 8.34 5.64
N TYR A 134 11.53 7.98 4.76
CA TYR A 134 12.41 6.86 5.00
C TYR A 134 13.50 7.23 5.99
N LEU A 135 13.65 6.42 7.03
CA LEU A 135 14.70 6.56 8.04
C LEU A 135 15.76 5.48 7.81
N PRO A 136 16.96 5.83 7.25
CA PRO A 136 18.00 4.85 6.89
C PRO A 136 18.48 4.02 8.10
N ALA A 137 18.60 4.63 9.27
CA ALA A 137 19.04 3.95 10.50
C ALA A 137 18.11 2.82 10.94
N GLN A 138 16.83 2.86 10.57
CA GLN A 138 15.83 1.85 10.92
C GLN A 138 15.37 1.04 9.71
N GLN A 139 15.82 1.39 8.48
CA GLN A 139 15.42 0.78 7.22
C GLN A 139 13.89 0.68 7.04
N LYS A 140 13.18 1.73 7.42
CA LYS A 140 11.71 1.80 7.31
C LYS A 140 11.21 3.23 7.14
N TYR A 141 9.94 3.32 6.73
CA TYR A 141 9.21 4.57 6.71
C TYR A 141 8.65 4.88 8.11
N VAL A 142 8.82 6.12 8.51
CA VAL A 142 8.34 6.66 9.80
C VAL A 142 7.59 7.94 9.56
N THR A 143 6.64 8.27 10.44
CA THR A 143 5.95 9.55 10.43
C THR A 143 6.37 10.40 11.63
N LYS A 144 6.51 11.71 11.43
CA LYS A 144 6.44 12.64 12.56
C LYS A 144 4.97 12.70 12.97
N LYS A 145 4.65 12.40 14.22
CA LYS A 145 3.38 12.84 14.77
C LYS A 145 3.33 14.35 14.60
N ASN A 146 2.46 14.84 13.73
CA ASN A 146 2.06 16.22 13.82
C ASN A 146 1.35 16.34 15.18
N THR A 147 2.08 16.80 16.17
CA THR A 147 1.48 17.29 17.40
C THR A 147 0.66 18.49 16.97
N PRO A 148 -0.65 18.53 17.27
CA PRO A 148 -1.48 19.66 16.93
C PRO A 148 -0.97 20.93 17.61
#